data_984bcb7b26c49c4dd9a984eed6b8aa86
#
_entry.id   984bcb7b26c49c4dd9a984eed6b8aa86
#
_cell.length_a   1.000
_cell.length_b   1.000
_cell.length_c   1.000
_cell.angle_alpha   90.00
_cell.angle_beta   90.00
_cell.angle_gamma   90.00
#
_symmetry.space_group_name_H-M   'P 1'
#
loop_
_entity.id
_entity.type
_entity.pdbx_description
1 polymer ?
#
loop_
_entity_poly.entity_id
_entity_poly.type
_entity_poly.pdbx_seq_one_letter_code
_entity_poly.pdbx_strand_id
1 'polypeptide(L)'
;MNFEFFIARRIIASKDYKSSISAPIIKIAITAIAIGIIMMLVSIATGIGLQKKIREKVSAFNGDIIITNFDTNFSNDSQNPISKDQPFYPKFKNIDGIKHVQVTASKGGVIRTETDFEGVVVKGVGDDYDWEYFEDYLVEGKLPDFKGELNEDILISEYLANRLQLKLGDKVTTFFLNDEVSKTPRSRGFVIVGIYNSGFQQFDEQFIITDIRHIQRLNKWDENQIGAFEVFVNDFDEIVPIGNAVYNETASTLDSQTIRNKYASIFEWLDLFDFNILAIIGIMILVAGINMITALLVLILERTQMIGILKAMGCSDRSVRKIFLYNAMYLIGVGLFWGNLIGIGLLLLQKYGKIFPLNPDTYYVSEAPVYLSWDYILIMNAGTFILCLLMLLVAAILITKISPVKAIRFD
;
A
#
# COMPACT_ATOMS: atom_id res chain seq x y z
N MET A 1 -18.84 39.89 19.24
CA MET A 1 -17.47 39.65 18.69
C MET A 1 -16.61 39.17 19.86
N ASN A 2 -15.91 38.05 19.75
CA ASN A 2 -15.10 37.49 20.84
C ASN A 2 -13.85 38.38 21.00
N PHE A 3 -13.64 38.99 22.16
CA PHE A 3 -12.55 39.94 22.45
C PHE A 3 -11.18 39.32 22.17
N GLU A 4 -10.96 38.07 22.59
CA GLU A 4 -9.70 37.38 22.45
C GLU A 4 -9.35 37.16 20.96
N PHE A 5 -10.35 36.77 20.14
CA PHE A 5 -10.18 36.60 18.69
C PHE A 5 -9.90 37.94 18.00
N PHE A 6 -10.56 39.00 18.41
CA PHE A 6 -10.32 40.34 17.86
C PHE A 6 -8.86 40.79 18.08
N ILE A 7 -8.36 40.64 19.31
CA ILE A 7 -6.96 40.98 19.63
C ILE A 7 -5.99 40.10 18.87
N ALA A 8 -6.21 38.78 18.85
CA ALA A 8 -5.35 37.85 18.11
C ALA A 8 -5.24 38.21 16.62
N ARG A 9 -6.38 38.50 15.96
CA ARG A 9 -6.41 38.93 14.56
C ARG A 9 -5.63 40.21 14.31
N ARG A 10 -5.71 41.19 15.25
CA ARG A 10 -5.01 42.46 15.12
C ARG A 10 -3.50 42.30 15.30
N ILE A 11 -3.07 41.40 16.17
CA ILE A 11 -1.64 41.04 16.35
C ILE A 11 -1.09 40.45 15.04
N ILE A 12 -1.79 39.50 14.43
CA ILE A 12 -1.39 38.83 13.19
C ILE A 12 -1.32 39.85 12.02
N ALA A 13 -2.26 40.79 11.97
CA ALA A 13 -2.36 41.78 10.87
C ALA A 13 -1.43 42.98 11.04
N SER A 14 -0.76 43.16 12.18
CA SER A 14 0.08 44.34 12.43
C SER A 14 1.34 44.36 11.56
N LYS A 15 1.76 45.56 11.12
CA LYS A 15 3.03 45.74 10.37
C LYS A 15 4.25 45.35 11.21
N ASP A 16 4.21 45.59 12.52
CA ASP A 16 5.26 45.21 13.48
C ASP A 16 5.47 43.70 13.55
N TYR A 17 4.45 42.90 13.25
CA TYR A 17 4.57 41.44 13.18
C TYR A 17 5.50 40.97 12.07
N LYS A 18 5.57 41.72 10.94
CA LYS A 18 6.41 41.39 9.78
C LYS A 18 7.86 41.84 9.91
N SER A 19 8.13 42.87 10.72
CA SER A 19 9.45 43.46 10.94
C SER A 19 10.11 43.09 12.27
N SER A 20 9.43 42.30 13.09
CA SER A 20 9.84 41.90 14.43
C SER A 20 10.99 40.87 14.39
N ILE A 21 11.78 40.79 15.47
CA ILE A 21 12.84 39.80 15.66
C ILE A 21 12.28 38.36 15.66
N SER A 22 11.01 38.20 16.07
CA SER A 22 10.34 36.89 16.05
C SER A 22 9.86 36.46 14.66
N ALA A 23 9.82 37.33 13.66
CA ALA A 23 9.35 36.99 12.32
C ALA A 23 10.14 35.85 11.66
N PRO A 24 11.49 35.74 11.75
CA PRO A 24 12.24 34.58 11.27
C PRO A 24 11.85 33.29 12.01
N ILE A 25 11.69 33.33 13.33
CA ILE A 25 11.35 32.18 14.17
C ILE A 25 9.97 31.64 13.83
N ILE A 26 9.02 32.54 13.60
CA ILE A 26 7.67 32.18 13.13
C ILE A 26 7.71 31.50 11.76
N LYS A 27 8.50 32.02 10.83
CA LYS A 27 8.67 31.39 9.50
C LYS A 27 9.28 30.00 9.64
N ILE A 28 10.28 29.83 10.49
CA ILE A 28 10.91 28.53 10.78
C ILE A 28 9.85 27.55 11.33
N ALA A 29 9.01 28.00 12.27
CA ALA A 29 7.96 27.16 12.84
C ALA A 29 6.92 26.73 11.77
N ILE A 30 6.46 27.65 10.93
CA ILE A 30 5.53 27.35 9.83
C ILE A 30 6.19 26.36 8.84
N THR A 31 7.45 26.60 8.47
CA THR A 31 8.19 25.73 7.56
C THR A 31 8.39 24.33 8.15
N ALA A 32 8.70 24.24 9.45
CA ALA A 32 8.86 22.96 10.13
C ALA A 32 7.56 22.14 10.14
N ILE A 33 6.40 22.79 10.39
CA ILE A 33 5.10 22.14 10.29
C ILE A 33 4.84 21.69 8.85
N ALA A 34 5.09 22.55 7.87
CA ALA A 34 4.88 22.22 6.46
C ALA A 34 5.75 21.02 6.02
N ILE A 35 7.03 21.01 6.37
CA ILE A 35 7.93 19.88 6.10
C ILE A 35 7.43 18.61 6.81
N GLY A 36 7.02 18.72 8.08
CA GLY A 36 6.47 17.59 8.83
C GLY A 36 5.26 16.97 8.13
N ILE A 37 4.31 17.81 7.66
CA ILE A 37 3.15 17.34 6.91
C ILE A 37 3.54 16.71 5.57
N ILE A 38 4.48 17.29 4.82
CA ILE A 38 4.98 16.72 3.57
C ILE A 38 5.55 15.32 3.82
N MET A 39 6.41 15.18 4.82
CA MET A 39 7.03 13.89 5.14
C MET A 39 6.01 12.85 5.58
N MET A 40 5.04 13.23 6.43
CA MET A 40 3.96 12.33 6.84
C MET A 40 3.09 11.90 5.65
N LEU A 41 2.70 12.83 4.78
CA LEU A 41 1.91 12.54 3.56
C LEU A 41 2.66 11.58 2.63
N VAL A 42 3.92 11.87 2.36
CA VAL A 42 4.76 11.02 1.50
C VAL A 42 4.89 9.62 2.11
N SER A 43 5.21 9.53 3.40
CA SER A 43 5.39 8.23 4.07
C SER A 43 4.11 7.39 4.05
N ILE A 44 2.96 7.97 4.37
CA ILE A 44 1.68 7.25 4.35
C ILE A 44 1.31 6.84 2.92
N ALA A 45 1.36 7.78 1.97
CA ALA A 45 0.91 7.52 0.61
C ALA A 45 1.77 6.50 -0.12
N THR A 46 3.10 6.55 0.06
CA THR A 46 4.02 5.58 -0.55
C THR A 46 4.03 4.24 0.19
N GLY A 47 3.97 4.22 1.52
CA GLY A 47 3.96 3.00 2.30
C GLY A 47 2.70 2.17 2.06
N ILE A 48 1.51 2.77 2.18
CA ILE A 48 0.24 2.10 1.88
C ILE A 48 0.14 1.75 0.39
N GLY A 49 0.64 2.63 -0.49
CA GLY A 49 0.69 2.36 -1.93
C GLY A 49 1.52 1.12 -2.25
N LEU A 50 2.68 0.98 -1.61
CA LEU A 50 3.56 -0.18 -1.78
C LEU A 50 2.90 -1.47 -1.28
N GLN A 51 2.32 -1.43 -0.07
CA GLN A 51 1.61 -2.58 0.48
C GLN A 51 0.48 -3.05 -0.45
N LYS A 52 -0.37 -2.12 -0.92
CA LYS A 52 -1.47 -2.47 -1.83
C LYS A 52 -0.98 -3.06 -3.14
N LYS A 53 0.03 -2.45 -3.78
CA LYS A 53 0.56 -2.96 -5.05
C LYS A 53 1.20 -4.33 -4.92
N ILE A 54 1.93 -4.62 -3.85
CA ILE A 54 2.50 -5.94 -3.62
C ILE A 54 1.41 -6.97 -3.33
N ARG A 55 0.42 -6.63 -2.49
CA ARG A 55 -0.75 -7.49 -2.24
C ARG A 55 -1.45 -7.83 -3.56
N GLU A 56 -1.82 -6.84 -4.38
CA GLU A 56 -2.45 -7.03 -5.69
C GLU A 56 -1.65 -7.99 -6.58
N LYS A 57 -0.31 -7.84 -6.63
CA LYS A 57 0.54 -8.71 -7.45
C LYS A 57 0.58 -10.15 -6.93
N VAL A 58 0.70 -10.36 -5.62
CA VAL A 58 0.68 -11.70 -5.04
C VAL A 58 -0.69 -12.35 -5.25
N SER A 59 -1.79 -11.59 -5.06
CA SER A 59 -3.15 -12.06 -5.29
C SER A 59 -3.42 -12.43 -6.74
N ALA A 60 -2.90 -11.66 -7.72
CA ALA A 60 -3.06 -11.94 -9.15
C ALA A 60 -2.58 -13.34 -9.55
N PHE A 61 -1.50 -13.82 -8.92
CA PHE A 61 -0.93 -15.14 -9.23
C PHE A 61 -1.44 -16.28 -8.34
N ASN A 62 -2.07 -15.99 -7.20
CA ASN A 62 -2.42 -17.01 -6.22
C ASN A 62 -3.86 -16.92 -5.68
N GLY A 63 -4.63 -15.87 -6.03
CA GLY A 63 -5.80 -15.49 -5.24
C GLY A 63 -5.40 -14.97 -3.85
N ASP A 64 -6.34 -14.58 -3.03
CA ASP A 64 -6.11 -14.15 -1.64
C ASP A 64 -6.08 -15.34 -0.67
N ILE A 65 -6.89 -16.36 -0.97
CA ILE A 65 -6.93 -17.63 -0.24
C ILE A 65 -6.85 -18.76 -1.25
N ILE A 66 -5.99 -19.73 -0.98
CA ILE A 66 -5.78 -20.90 -1.84
C ILE A 66 -6.35 -22.11 -1.11
N ILE A 67 -7.20 -22.88 -1.80
CA ILE A 67 -7.74 -24.15 -1.29
C ILE A 67 -7.17 -25.28 -2.13
N THR A 68 -6.46 -26.20 -1.49
CA THR A 68 -5.79 -27.35 -2.14
C THR A 68 -6.14 -28.65 -1.45
N ASN A 69 -5.64 -29.75 -1.97
CA ASN A 69 -5.69 -31.04 -1.27
C ASN A 69 -4.83 -30.95 0.01
N PHE A 70 -5.31 -31.53 1.13
CA PHE A 70 -4.61 -31.52 2.39
C PHE A 70 -3.21 -32.16 2.32
N ASP A 71 -3.04 -33.19 1.49
CA ASP A 71 -1.76 -33.89 1.30
C ASP A 71 -0.84 -33.20 0.27
N THR A 72 -1.15 -31.95 -0.13
CA THR A 72 -0.31 -31.21 -1.07
C THR A 72 0.92 -30.67 -0.33
N ASN A 73 2.12 -31.00 -0.83
CA ASN A 73 3.35 -30.36 -0.41
C ASN A 73 3.33 -28.87 -0.80
N PHE A 74 4.12 -28.03 -0.12
CA PHE A 74 4.28 -26.59 -0.41
C PHE A 74 4.88 -26.30 -1.82
N SER A 75 4.77 -27.24 -2.73
CA SER A 75 5.19 -27.12 -4.12
C SER A 75 4.15 -26.38 -4.94
N ASN A 76 4.60 -25.59 -5.93
CA ASN A 76 3.72 -25.01 -6.93
C ASN A 76 3.19 -26.05 -7.96
N ASP A 77 3.47 -27.35 -7.76
CA ASP A 77 3.01 -28.43 -8.62
C ASP A 77 1.77 -29.10 -8.01
N SER A 78 0.67 -29.11 -8.75
CA SER A 78 -0.58 -29.75 -8.34
C SER A 78 -0.47 -31.26 -8.51
N GLN A 79 -0.05 -31.96 -7.47
CA GLN A 79 0.16 -33.42 -7.51
C GLN A 79 -1.12 -34.20 -7.24
N ASN A 80 -1.88 -33.79 -6.21
CA ASN A 80 -3.11 -34.45 -5.79
C ASN A 80 -4.32 -33.60 -6.22
N PRO A 81 -5.21 -34.16 -7.08
CA PRO A 81 -6.36 -33.39 -7.52
C PRO A 81 -7.42 -33.27 -6.43
N ILE A 82 -8.22 -32.23 -6.54
CA ILE A 82 -9.45 -32.03 -5.76
C ILE A 82 -10.65 -31.99 -6.71
N SER A 83 -11.82 -32.37 -6.24
CA SER A 83 -13.04 -32.26 -7.03
C SER A 83 -13.47 -30.83 -7.18
N LYS A 84 -13.84 -30.40 -8.41
CA LYS A 84 -14.49 -29.11 -8.69
C LYS A 84 -15.87 -29.01 -8.06
N ASP A 85 -16.56 -30.15 -7.88
CA ASP A 85 -17.86 -30.21 -7.20
C ASP A 85 -17.69 -30.02 -5.69
N GLN A 86 -17.72 -28.77 -5.27
CA GLN A 86 -17.70 -28.38 -3.86
C GLN A 86 -18.92 -27.54 -3.51
N PRO A 87 -19.46 -27.66 -2.27
CA PRO A 87 -20.62 -26.88 -1.84
C PRO A 87 -20.43 -25.36 -1.94
N PHE A 88 -19.18 -24.91 -1.85
CA PHE A 88 -18.79 -23.52 -1.89
C PHE A 88 -18.46 -23.00 -3.30
N TYR A 89 -18.42 -23.85 -4.30
CA TYR A 89 -18.16 -23.42 -5.69
C TYR A 89 -19.46 -23.38 -6.51
N PRO A 90 -19.70 -22.36 -7.35
CA PRO A 90 -18.79 -21.25 -7.70
C PRO A 90 -18.79 -20.07 -6.71
N LYS A 91 -19.58 -20.14 -5.63
CA LYS A 91 -19.69 -19.04 -4.65
C LYS A 91 -19.99 -19.58 -3.26
N PHE A 92 -19.29 -19.06 -2.26
CA PHE A 92 -19.63 -19.27 -0.85
C PHE A 92 -21.00 -18.65 -0.53
N LYS A 93 -21.85 -19.39 0.16
CA LYS A 93 -23.24 -18.96 0.48
C LYS A 93 -23.35 -18.29 1.85
N ASN A 94 -22.46 -18.67 2.78
CA ASN A 94 -22.52 -18.27 4.19
C ASN A 94 -21.40 -17.32 4.59
N ILE A 95 -20.50 -16.95 3.69
CA ILE A 95 -19.36 -16.07 3.95
C ILE A 95 -19.53 -14.80 3.12
N ASP A 96 -19.70 -13.69 3.82
CA ASP A 96 -19.69 -12.36 3.19
C ASP A 96 -18.24 -11.92 2.95
N GLY A 97 -18.03 -11.00 1.99
CA GLY A 97 -16.72 -10.43 1.70
C GLY A 97 -15.91 -11.18 0.64
N ILE A 98 -16.42 -12.28 0.07
CA ILE A 98 -15.78 -12.98 -1.05
C ILE A 98 -16.22 -12.34 -2.38
N LYS A 99 -15.23 -11.92 -3.19
CA LYS A 99 -15.42 -11.31 -4.52
C LYS A 99 -15.64 -12.37 -5.58
N HIS A 100 -14.75 -13.37 -5.63
CA HIS A 100 -14.70 -14.36 -6.71
C HIS A 100 -14.03 -15.65 -6.26
N VAL A 101 -14.40 -16.78 -6.88
CA VAL A 101 -13.77 -18.10 -6.70
C VAL A 101 -13.50 -18.67 -8.09
N GLN A 102 -12.26 -19.04 -8.35
CA GLN A 102 -11.84 -19.61 -9.64
C GLN A 102 -11.04 -20.88 -9.44
N VAL A 103 -10.98 -21.71 -10.50
CA VAL A 103 -10.27 -22.98 -10.50
C VAL A 103 -8.94 -22.88 -11.23
N THR A 104 -7.92 -23.53 -10.68
CA THR A 104 -6.59 -23.58 -11.26
C THR A 104 -5.94 -24.96 -11.09
N ALA A 105 -4.93 -25.20 -11.89
CA ALA A 105 -3.99 -26.30 -11.68
C ALA A 105 -2.61 -25.87 -12.15
N SER A 106 -1.57 -26.27 -11.46
CA SER A 106 -0.20 -25.90 -11.83
C SER A 106 0.68 -27.13 -11.99
N LYS A 107 1.63 -27.06 -12.93
CA LYS A 107 2.61 -28.12 -13.14
C LYS A 107 3.98 -27.55 -13.50
N GLY A 108 5.02 -28.05 -12.82
CA GLY A 108 6.40 -27.72 -13.13
C GLY A 108 6.81 -28.27 -14.49
N GLY A 109 7.50 -27.45 -15.28
CA GLY A 109 8.00 -27.81 -16.59
C GLY A 109 9.28 -27.10 -16.94
N VAL A 110 9.85 -27.44 -18.08
CA VAL A 110 11.04 -26.79 -18.64
C VAL A 110 10.73 -26.38 -20.08
N ILE A 111 10.81 -25.08 -20.35
CA ILE A 111 10.80 -24.57 -21.71
C ILE A 111 12.21 -24.75 -22.27
N ARG A 112 12.32 -25.34 -23.46
CA ARG A 112 13.59 -25.51 -24.16
C ARG A 112 13.51 -24.89 -25.56
N THR A 113 14.45 -24.02 -25.84
CA THR A 113 14.72 -23.49 -27.18
C THR A 113 15.95 -24.19 -27.79
N GLU A 114 16.40 -23.75 -28.95
CA GLU A 114 17.63 -24.28 -29.56
C GLU A 114 18.90 -23.91 -28.77
N THR A 115 18.89 -22.78 -28.08
CA THR A 115 20.06 -22.21 -27.43
C THR A 115 20.00 -22.28 -25.92
N ASP A 116 18.82 -22.20 -25.32
CA ASP A 116 18.61 -22.04 -23.87
C ASP A 116 17.48 -22.90 -23.33
N PHE A 117 17.40 -23.00 -22.02
CA PHE A 117 16.27 -23.62 -21.31
C PHE A 117 16.00 -22.90 -19.99
N GLU A 118 14.73 -22.86 -19.58
CA GLU A 118 14.29 -22.28 -18.29
C GLU A 118 13.23 -23.16 -17.64
N GLY A 119 13.33 -23.28 -16.29
CA GLY A 119 12.33 -23.94 -15.47
C GLY A 119 11.13 -23.03 -15.26
N VAL A 120 9.93 -23.54 -15.52
CA VAL A 120 8.71 -22.75 -15.40
C VAL A 120 7.63 -23.49 -14.63
N VAL A 121 6.71 -22.75 -14.05
CA VAL A 121 5.44 -23.24 -13.52
C VAL A 121 4.37 -22.91 -14.55
N VAL A 122 3.81 -23.93 -15.14
CA VAL A 122 2.68 -23.80 -16.07
C VAL A 122 1.41 -23.74 -15.25
N LYS A 123 0.79 -22.57 -15.15
CA LYS A 123 -0.48 -22.36 -14.47
C LYS A 123 -1.61 -22.51 -15.49
N GLY A 124 -2.38 -23.59 -15.33
CA GLY A 124 -3.60 -23.82 -16.08
C GLY A 124 -4.78 -23.14 -15.39
N VAL A 125 -5.54 -22.33 -16.13
CA VAL A 125 -6.70 -21.60 -15.64
C VAL A 125 -7.96 -22.00 -16.38
N GLY A 126 -9.10 -21.93 -15.70
CA GLY A 126 -10.42 -22.27 -16.25
C GLY A 126 -11.07 -21.13 -17.02
N ASP A 127 -12.28 -21.38 -17.46
CA ASP A 127 -13.17 -20.41 -18.12
C ASP A 127 -13.72 -19.34 -17.15
N ASP A 128 -13.59 -19.61 -15.84
CA ASP A 128 -13.98 -18.75 -14.71
C ASP A 128 -12.86 -17.81 -14.26
N TYR A 129 -11.70 -17.83 -14.94
CA TYR A 129 -10.54 -17.05 -14.53
C TYR A 129 -10.76 -15.54 -14.72
N ASP A 130 -10.52 -14.77 -13.66
CA ASP A 130 -10.60 -13.30 -13.67
C ASP A 130 -9.29 -12.70 -14.21
N TRP A 131 -9.38 -12.09 -15.39
CA TRP A 131 -8.24 -11.47 -16.07
C TRP A 131 -7.99 -10.01 -15.67
N GLU A 132 -8.79 -9.42 -14.75
CA GLU A 132 -8.71 -8.01 -14.39
C GLU A 132 -7.27 -7.55 -14.07
N TYR A 133 -6.52 -8.36 -13.32
CA TYR A 133 -5.11 -8.03 -12.99
C TYR A 133 -4.17 -8.11 -14.19
N PHE A 134 -4.40 -9.05 -15.08
CA PHE A 134 -3.53 -9.26 -16.24
C PHE A 134 -3.80 -8.28 -17.38
N GLU A 135 -4.96 -7.63 -17.42
CA GLU A 135 -5.22 -6.52 -18.35
C GLU A 135 -4.22 -5.39 -18.15
N ASP A 136 -3.90 -5.06 -16.88
CA ASP A 136 -2.92 -4.02 -16.53
C ASP A 136 -1.47 -4.46 -16.77
N TYR A 137 -1.20 -5.76 -16.77
CA TYR A 137 0.16 -6.30 -16.94
C TYR A 137 0.51 -6.60 -18.40
N LEU A 138 -0.44 -6.63 -19.31
CA LEU A 138 -0.21 -6.97 -20.71
C LEU A 138 0.66 -5.92 -21.41
N VAL A 139 1.81 -6.34 -21.93
CA VAL A 139 2.76 -5.49 -22.66
C VAL A 139 2.55 -5.60 -24.15
N GLU A 140 2.34 -6.82 -24.67
CA GLU A 140 2.20 -7.08 -26.11
C GLU A 140 1.22 -8.23 -26.34
N GLY A 141 0.48 -8.18 -27.46
CA GLY A 141 -0.46 -9.22 -27.85
C GLY A 141 -1.83 -9.08 -27.23
N LYS A 142 -2.43 -10.19 -26.83
CA LYS A 142 -3.76 -10.26 -26.21
C LYS A 142 -3.80 -11.28 -25.08
N LEU A 143 -4.75 -11.13 -24.19
CA LEU A 143 -5.05 -12.18 -23.21
C LEU A 143 -5.65 -13.41 -23.92
N PRO A 144 -5.25 -14.64 -23.52
CA PRO A 144 -5.80 -15.85 -24.10
C PRO A 144 -7.28 -16.01 -23.73
N ASP A 145 -8.05 -16.62 -24.64
CA ASP A 145 -9.44 -17.01 -24.40
C ASP A 145 -9.53 -18.53 -24.33
N PHE A 146 -9.92 -19.04 -23.16
CA PHE A 146 -10.03 -20.47 -22.89
C PHE A 146 -11.47 -20.98 -22.91
N LYS A 147 -12.41 -20.12 -23.34
CA LYS A 147 -13.81 -20.51 -23.57
C LYS A 147 -13.92 -21.28 -24.90
N GLY A 148 -14.54 -22.45 -24.86
CA GLY A 148 -14.74 -23.26 -26.07
C GLY A 148 -13.73 -24.42 -26.22
N GLU A 149 -13.26 -24.66 -27.45
CA GLU A 149 -12.31 -25.74 -27.71
C GLU A 149 -10.93 -25.50 -27.11
N LEU A 150 -10.23 -26.59 -26.73
CA LEU A 150 -8.88 -26.51 -26.23
C LEU A 150 -7.94 -25.94 -27.31
N ASN A 151 -7.26 -24.85 -26.96
CA ASN A 151 -6.23 -24.22 -27.79
C ASN A 151 -4.84 -24.35 -27.16
N GLU A 152 -3.81 -24.01 -27.91
CA GLU A 152 -2.40 -24.07 -27.48
C GLU A 152 -1.89 -22.68 -27.00
N ASP A 153 -2.78 -21.74 -26.75
CA ASP A 153 -2.44 -20.36 -26.39
C ASP A 153 -1.79 -20.28 -25.02
N ILE A 154 -0.73 -19.47 -24.92
CA ILE A 154 -0.10 -19.12 -23.64
C ILE A 154 0.14 -17.64 -23.50
N LEU A 155 0.10 -17.21 -22.25
CA LEU A 155 0.60 -15.93 -21.80
C LEU A 155 1.95 -16.15 -21.10
N ILE A 156 3.02 -15.49 -21.57
CA ILE A 156 4.39 -15.59 -21.04
C ILE A 156 4.84 -14.25 -20.50
N SER A 157 5.72 -14.25 -19.51
CA SER A 157 6.30 -12.99 -19.02
C SER A 157 7.31 -12.40 -20.00
N GLU A 158 7.47 -11.08 -19.96
CA GLU A 158 8.50 -10.36 -20.70
C GLU A 158 9.91 -10.83 -20.31
N TYR A 159 10.11 -11.16 -19.03
CA TYR A 159 11.37 -11.73 -18.54
C TYR A 159 11.72 -13.03 -19.25
N LEU A 160 10.81 -14.01 -19.25
CA LEU A 160 11.01 -15.30 -19.89
C LEU A 160 11.14 -15.16 -21.42
N ALA A 161 10.33 -14.31 -22.04
CA ALA A 161 10.40 -14.04 -23.48
C ALA A 161 11.77 -13.50 -23.88
N ASN A 162 12.28 -12.51 -23.16
CA ASN A 162 13.61 -11.93 -23.40
C ASN A 162 14.72 -12.93 -23.10
N ARG A 163 14.64 -13.69 -22.01
CA ARG A 163 15.64 -14.68 -21.60
C ARG A 163 15.78 -15.81 -22.59
N LEU A 164 14.67 -16.26 -23.14
CA LEU A 164 14.60 -17.36 -24.12
C LEU A 164 14.61 -16.88 -25.59
N GLN A 165 14.71 -15.56 -25.83
CA GLN A 165 14.67 -14.91 -27.13
C GLN A 165 13.41 -15.23 -27.94
N LEU A 166 12.27 -15.34 -27.25
CA LEU A 166 10.96 -15.64 -27.81
C LEU A 166 10.17 -14.37 -28.12
N LYS A 167 9.29 -14.44 -29.11
CA LYS A 167 8.44 -13.34 -29.57
C LYS A 167 6.98 -13.76 -29.63
N LEU A 168 6.11 -12.78 -29.72
CA LEU A 168 4.69 -12.99 -29.96
C LEU A 168 4.48 -13.84 -31.22
N GLY A 169 3.65 -14.89 -31.12
CA GLY A 169 3.36 -15.83 -32.21
C GLY A 169 4.33 -17.01 -32.31
N ASP A 170 5.43 -17.04 -31.58
CA ASP A 170 6.37 -18.15 -31.59
C ASP A 170 5.74 -19.40 -30.95
N LYS A 171 6.17 -20.57 -31.49
CA LYS A 171 5.82 -21.86 -30.92
C LYS A 171 6.90 -22.32 -29.96
N VAL A 172 6.51 -22.67 -28.75
CA VAL A 172 7.41 -23.16 -27.71
C VAL A 172 7.05 -24.57 -27.30
N THR A 173 8.05 -25.38 -27.00
CA THR A 173 7.84 -26.72 -26.46
C THR A 173 8.22 -26.75 -25.00
N THR A 174 7.26 -27.11 -24.16
CA THR A 174 7.47 -27.28 -22.70
C THR A 174 7.53 -28.77 -22.39
N PHE A 175 8.56 -29.19 -21.67
CA PHE A 175 8.79 -30.54 -21.21
C PHE A 175 8.39 -30.69 -19.76
N PHE A 176 7.62 -31.72 -19.44
CA PHE A 176 7.14 -32.02 -18.12
C PHE A 176 7.78 -33.29 -17.61
N LEU A 177 8.32 -33.24 -16.40
CA LEU A 177 8.88 -34.43 -15.75
C LEU A 177 7.76 -35.41 -15.40
N ASN A 178 8.04 -36.71 -15.57
CA ASN A 178 7.16 -37.75 -15.09
C ASN A 178 7.55 -38.12 -13.65
N ASP A 179 6.56 -38.54 -12.84
CA ASP A 179 6.79 -39.05 -11.49
C ASP A 179 7.71 -40.26 -11.47
N GLU A 180 7.74 -41.04 -12.58
CA GLU A 180 8.67 -42.15 -12.79
C GLU A 180 9.87 -41.67 -13.60
N VAL A 181 11.03 -41.61 -12.99
CA VAL A 181 12.32 -41.16 -13.57
C VAL A 181 12.73 -41.97 -14.83
N SER A 182 12.18 -43.19 -15.00
CA SER A 182 12.46 -44.06 -16.14
C SER A 182 11.67 -43.74 -17.39
N LYS A 183 10.65 -42.91 -17.34
CA LYS A 183 9.82 -42.56 -18.51
C LYS A 183 10.30 -41.27 -19.16
N THR A 184 10.21 -41.23 -20.48
CA THR A 184 10.51 -40.04 -21.27
C THR A 184 9.63 -38.88 -20.85
N PRO A 185 10.19 -37.68 -20.71
CA PRO A 185 9.40 -36.48 -20.38
C PRO A 185 8.27 -36.29 -21.39
N ARG A 186 7.10 -35.91 -20.89
CA ARG A 186 5.98 -35.50 -21.76
C ARG A 186 6.23 -34.08 -22.26
N SER A 187 5.88 -33.83 -23.51
CA SER A 187 6.01 -32.50 -24.08
C SER A 187 4.65 -31.93 -24.52
N ARG A 188 4.53 -30.64 -24.51
CA ARG A 188 3.41 -29.86 -25.07
C ARG A 188 3.96 -28.70 -25.87
N GLY A 189 3.40 -28.50 -27.06
CA GLY A 189 3.61 -27.30 -27.85
C GLY A 189 2.60 -26.23 -27.44
N PHE A 190 3.06 -25.00 -27.35
CA PHE A 190 2.23 -23.83 -27.06
C PHE A 190 2.56 -22.71 -28.05
N VAL A 191 1.64 -21.75 -28.20
CA VAL A 191 1.80 -20.56 -29.03
C VAL A 191 1.68 -19.33 -28.13
N ILE A 192 2.65 -18.42 -28.20
CA ILE A 192 2.67 -17.20 -27.42
C ILE A 192 1.66 -16.22 -28.03
N VAL A 193 0.54 -15.93 -27.35
CA VAL A 193 -0.49 -15.00 -27.80
C VAL A 193 -0.43 -13.65 -27.05
N GLY A 194 0.27 -13.61 -25.91
CA GLY A 194 0.48 -12.39 -25.17
C GLY A 194 1.75 -12.46 -24.31
N ILE A 195 2.31 -11.28 -24.08
CA ILE A 195 3.48 -11.07 -23.22
C ILE A 195 3.06 -10.12 -22.11
N TYR A 196 3.28 -10.53 -20.85
CA TYR A 196 2.95 -9.72 -19.68
C TYR A 196 4.18 -9.33 -18.88
N ASN A 197 4.09 -8.22 -18.12
CA ASN A 197 5.08 -7.81 -17.14
C ASN A 197 4.34 -7.38 -15.86
N SER A 198 4.35 -8.22 -14.85
CA SER A 198 3.73 -7.88 -13.57
C SER A 198 4.61 -6.93 -12.75
N GLY A 199 5.91 -6.84 -13.09
CA GLY A 199 6.93 -6.17 -12.29
C GLY A 199 7.16 -6.84 -10.94
N PHE A 200 6.76 -8.11 -10.77
CA PHE A 200 7.10 -8.96 -9.64
C PHE A 200 8.02 -10.07 -10.14
N GLN A 201 9.32 -9.79 -10.09
CA GLN A 201 10.33 -10.61 -10.74
C GLN A 201 10.22 -12.10 -10.41
N GLN A 202 10.01 -12.44 -9.13
CA GLN A 202 9.90 -13.83 -8.69
C GLN A 202 8.79 -14.61 -9.40
N PHE A 203 7.69 -13.95 -9.77
CA PHE A 203 6.60 -14.58 -10.53
C PHE A 203 6.86 -14.50 -12.04
N ASP A 204 7.38 -13.37 -12.52
CA ASP A 204 7.72 -13.18 -13.92
C ASP A 204 8.81 -14.15 -14.41
N GLU A 205 9.70 -14.59 -13.52
CA GLU A 205 10.71 -15.61 -13.81
C GLU A 205 10.15 -17.03 -13.96
N GLN A 206 8.98 -17.31 -13.38
CA GLN A 206 8.52 -18.69 -13.23
C GLN A 206 7.21 -18.99 -13.95
N PHE A 207 6.24 -18.06 -13.97
CA PHE A 207 4.89 -18.41 -14.39
C PHE A 207 4.65 -18.19 -15.89
N ILE A 208 4.05 -19.20 -16.51
CA ILE A 208 3.33 -19.08 -17.78
C ILE A 208 1.88 -19.52 -17.57
N ILE A 209 0.94 -18.89 -18.26
CA ILE A 209 -0.49 -19.16 -18.08
C ILE A 209 -1.06 -19.81 -19.33
N THR A 210 -1.83 -20.88 -19.15
CA THR A 210 -2.46 -21.64 -20.23
C THR A 210 -3.82 -22.20 -19.79
N ASP A 211 -4.50 -22.92 -20.68
CA ASP A 211 -5.74 -23.63 -20.39
C ASP A 211 -5.51 -24.79 -19.39
N ILE A 212 -6.32 -24.86 -18.34
CA ILE A 212 -6.26 -25.90 -17.30
C ILE A 212 -6.33 -27.32 -17.87
N ARG A 213 -7.04 -27.50 -18.97
CA ARG A 213 -7.21 -28.80 -19.65
C ARG A 213 -5.89 -29.41 -20.11
N HIS A 214 -4.84 -28.61 -20.36
CA HIS A 214 -3.50 -29.13 -20.64
C HIS A 214 -2.91 -29.85 -19.43
N ILE A 215 -3.07 -29.25 -18.22
CA ILE A 215 -2.56 -29.85 -16.98
C ILE A 215 -3.38 -31.10 -16.62
N GLN A 216 -4.70 -31.05 -16.77
CA GLN A 216 -5.58 -32.21 -16.55
C GLN A 216 -5.15 -33.39 -17.44
N ARG A 217 -4.92 -33.16 -18.75
CA ARG A 217 -4.44 -34.22 -19.67
C ARG A 217 -3.04 -34.74 -19.30
N LEU A 218 -2.14 -33.85 -18.86
CA LEU A 218 -0.79 -34.24 -18.43
C LEU A 218 -0.82 -35.12 -17.19
N ASN A 219 -1.69 -34.82 -16.24
CA ASN A 219 -1.85 -35.58 -15.00
C ASN A 219 -2.82 -36.76 -15.13
N LYS A 220 -3.47 -36.96 -16.32
CA LYS A 220 -4.54 -37.92 -16.53
C LYS A 220 -5.75 -37.70 -15.63
N TRP A 221 -6.06 -36.47 -15.36
CA TRP A 221 -7.22 -36.06 -14.61
C TRP A 221 -8.44 -35.91 -15.51
N ASP A 222 -9.63 -36.10 -14.95
CA ASP A 222 -10.88 -35.77 -15.63
C ASP A 222 -11.21 -34.28 -15.55
N GLU A 223 -12.27 -33.84 -16.21
CA GLU A 223 -12.68 -32.42 -16.27
C GLU A 223 -13.12 -31.87 -14.90
N ASN A 224 -13.50 -32.74 -13.98
CA ASN A 224 -13.94 -32.38 -12.64
C ASN A 224 -12.77 -32.36 -11.63
N GLN A 225 -11.58 -32.74 -12.03
CA GLN A 225 -10.38 -32.76 -11.20
C GLN A 225 -9.52 -31.53 -11.47
N ILE A 226 -9.27 -30.75 -10.41
CA ILE A 226 -8.51 -29.49 -10.46
C ILE A 226 -7.38 -29.50 -9.42
N GLY A 227 -6.47 -28.58 -9.52
CA GLY A 227 -5.34 -28.47 -8.56
C GLY A 227 -5.67 -27.66 -7.34
N ALA A 228 -6.38 -26.54 -7.51
CA ALA A 228 -6.71 -25.61 -6.43
C ALA A 228 -7.93 -24.76 -6.78
N PHE A 229 -8.58 -24.23 -5.75
CA PHE A 229 -9.43 -23.05 -5.86
C PHE A 229 -8.64 -21.83 -5.40
N GLU A 230 -8.79 -20.73 -6.12
CA GLU A 230 -8.30 -19.42 -5.74
C GLU A 230 -9.50 -18.53 -5.39
N VAL A 231 -9.51 -18.03 -4.17
CA VAL A 231 -10.59 -17.21 -3.63
C VAL A 231 -10.09 -15.79 -3.49
N PHE A 232 -10.84 -14.82 -4.02
CA PHE A 232 -10.56 -13.40 -3.91
C PHE A 232 -11.52 -12.75 -2.93
N VAL A 233 -11.01 -11.84 -2.08
CA VAL A 233 -11.79 -11.10 -1.10
C VAL A 233 -12.04 -9.67 -1.57
N ASN A 234 -13.14 -9.06 -1.09
CA ASN A 234 -13.44 -7.66 -1.39
C ASN A 234 -12.49 -6.70 -0.66
N ASP A 235 -12.14 -7.02 0.58
CA ASP A 235 -11.25 -6.24 1.42
C ASP A 235 -10.14 -7.15 1.99
N PHE A 236 -8.92 -6.89 1.58
CA PHE A 236 -7.75 -7.66 2.04
C PHE A 236 -7.47 -7.48 3.53
N ASP A 237 -7.87 -6.37 4.13
CA ASP A 237 -7.66 -6.15 5.57
C ASP A 237 -8.51 -7.12 6.42
N GLU A 238 -9.57 -7.72 5.82
CA GLU A 238 -10.39 -8.77 6.42
C GLU A 238 -9.94 -10.20 6.07
N ILE A 239 -8.77 -10.38 5.44
CA ILE A 239 -8.30 -11.70 4.96
C ILE A 239 -8.19 -12.74 6.08
N VAL A 240 -7.84 -12.33 7.31
CA VAL A 240 -7.67 -13.27 8.44
C VAL A 240 -9.02 -13.82 8.91
N PRO A 241 -10.04 -13.00 9.26
CA PRO A 241 -11.35 -13.53 9.63
C PRO A 241 -12.04 -14.30 8.48
N ILE A 242 -11.93 -13.81 7.23
CA ILE A 242 -12.49 -14.49 6.06
C ILE A 242 -11.77 -15.83 5.83
N GLY A 243 -10.44 -15.85 5.91
CA GLY A 243 -9.64 -17.08 5.76
C GLY A 243 -10.02 -18.16 6.78
N ASN A 244 -10.24 -17.76 8.03
CA ASN A 244 -10.72 -18.69 9.09
C ASN A 244 -12.14 -19.19 8.78
N ALA A 245 -13.03 -18.34 8.26
CA ALA A 245 -14.38 -18.74 7.88
C ALA A 245 -14.34 -19.72 6.69
N VAL A 246 -13.51 -19.47 5.68
CA VAL A 246 -13.27 -20.36 4.54
C VAL A 246 -12.73 -21.71 5.00
N TYR A 247 -11.73 -21.71 5.89
CA TYR A 247 -11.18 -22.95 6.45
C TYR A 247 -12.24 -23.80 7.16
N ASN A 248 -13.13 -23.19 7.94
CA ASN A 248 -14.19 -23.88 8.65
C ASN A 248 -15.30 -24.40 7.74
N GLU A 249 -15.52 -23.80 6.56
CA GLU A 249 -16.54 -24.23 5.60
C GLU A 249 -15.99 -25.25 4.59
N THR A 250 -14.67 -25.37 4.46
CA THR A 250 -14.03 -26.38 3.60
C THR A 250 -14.02 -27.77 4.26
N ALA A 251 -14.10 -28.81 3.42
CA ALA A 251 -14.06 -30.19 3.88
C ALA A 251 -12.68 -30.52 4.50
N SER A 252 -12.64 -31.43 5.47
CA SER A 252 -11.40 -31.85 6.17
C SER A 252 -10.33 -32.51 5.28
N THR A 253 -10.68 -32.86 4.05
CA THR A 253 -9.75 -33.38 3.03
C THR A 253 -9.04 -32.26 2.25
N LEU A 254 -9.45 -31.00 2.48
CA LEU A 254 -8.90 -29.81 1.87
C LEU A 254 -8.15 -28.98 2.89
N ASP A 255 -7.10 -28.31 2.45
CA ASP A 255 -6.39 -27.29 3.20
C ASP A 255 -6.66 -25.93 2.58
N SER A 256 -6.89 -24.92 3.40
CA SER A 256 -7.10 -23.55 2.96
C SER A 256 -6.08 -22.62 3.63
N GLN A 257 -5.29 -21.95 2.82
CA GLN A 257 -4.26 -21.04 3.29
C GLN A 257 -4.43 -19.66 2.67
N THR A 258 -4.32 -18.63 3.50
CA THR A 258 -4.22 -17.26 3.00
C THR A 258 -2.85 -17.02 2.36
N ILE A 259 -2.77 -16.14 1.37
CA ILE A 259 -1.47 -15.74 0.80
C ILE A 259 -0.57 -15.08 1.84
N ARG A 260 -1.15 -14.47 2.88
CA ARG A 260 -0.40 -13.94 4.02
C ARG A 260 0.41 -15.03 4.74
N ASN A 261 -0.17 -16.23 4.89
CA ASN A 261 0.52 -17.37 5.50
C ASN A 261 1.50 -18.03 4.52
N LYS A 262 1.09 -18.21 3.26
CA LYS A 262 1.93 -18.84 2.23
C LYS A 262 3.19 -18.03 1.91
N TYR A 263 3.08 -16.71 1.88
CA TYR A 263 4.17 -15.77 1.59
C TYR A 263 4.53 -14.93 2.83
N ALA A 264 4.61 -15.58 4.00
CA ALA A 264 4.80 -14.91 5.29
C ALA A 264 5.98 -13.92 5.28
N SER A 265 7.11 -14.28 4.67
CA SER A 265 8.28 -13.40 4.60
C SER A 265 8.02 -12.06 3.88
N ILE A 266 7.19 -12.08 2.83
CA ILE A 266 6.81 -10.86 2.11
C ILE A 266 5.88 -10.02 2.97
N PHE A 267 4.88 -10.64 3.58
CA PHE A 267 3.90 -9.92 4.40
C PHE A 267 4.47 -9.42 5.72
N GLU A 268 5.36 -10.14 6.37
CA GLU A 268 6.11 -9.68 7.55
C GLU A 268 6.99 -8.46 7.20
N TRP A 269 7.64 -8.48 6.04
CA TRP A 269 8.36 -7.31 5.55
C TRP A 269 7.44 -6.12 5.29
N LEU A 270 6.25 -6.34 4.72
CA LEU A 270 5.25 -5.28 4.54
C LEU A 270 4.74 -4.70 5.87
N ASP A 271 4.55 -5.53 6.89
CA ASP A 271 4.11 -5.09 8.22
C ASP A 271 5.14 -4.14 8.90
N LEU A 272 6.43 -4.24 8.54
CA LEU A 272 7.45 -3.29 9.01
C LEU A 272 7.19 -1.85 8.51
N PHE A 273 6.54 -1.69 7.36
CA PHE A 273 6.18 -0.35 6.86
C PHE A 273 5.18 0.36 7.77
N ASP A 274 4.22 -0.36 8.36
CA ASP A 274 3.25 0.22 9.29
C ASP A 274 3.95 0.80 10.53
N PHE A 275 4.91 0.07 11.07
CA PHE A 275 5.73 0.57 12.18
C PHE A 275 6.57 1.79 11.78
N ASN A 276 7.19 1.75 10.60
CA ASN A 276 7.99 2.87 10.10
C ASN A 276 7.13 4.13 9.86
N ILE A 277 5.95 3.98 9.28
CA ILE A 277 4.98 5.07 9.08
C ILE A 277 4.60 5.68 10.44
N LEU A 278 4.24 4.85 11.42
CA LEU A 278 3.87 5.31 12.76
C LEU A 278 5.02 6.03 13.45
N ALA A 279 6.24 5.51 13.33
CA ALA A 279 7.45 6.14 13.89
C ALA A 279 7.71 7.52 13.24
N ILE A 280 7.60 7.63 11.91
CA ILE A 280 7.76 8.90 11.19
C ILE A 280 6.71 9.91 11.65
N ILE A 281 5.44 9.51 11.72
CA ILE A 281 4.35 10.37 12.20
C ILE A 281 4.63 10.87 13.62
N GLY A 282 5.02 9.97 14.53
CA GLY A 282 5.34 10.33 15.92
C GLY A 282 6.49 11.33 16.02
N ILE A 283 7.60 11.08 15.31
CA ILE A 283 8.76 11.97 15.28
C ILE A 283 8.39 13.34 14.69
N MET A 284 7.66 13.36 13.57
CA MET A 284 7.28 14.62 12.91
C MET A 284 6.34 15.47 13.76
N ILE A 285 5.39 14.86 14.48
CA ILE A 285 4.53 15.57 15.43
C ILE A 285 5.33 16.14 16.60
N LEU A 286 6.28 15.38 17.14
CA LEU A 286 7.16 15.88 18.21
C LEU A 286 8.00 17.07 17.72
N VAL A 287 8.61 16.99 16.56
CA VAL A 287 9.40 18.09 15.97
C VAL A 287 8.54 19.32 15.73
N ALA A 288 7.36 19.15 15.12
CA ALA A 288 6.41 20.24 14.90
C ALA A 288 5.98 20.88 16.22
N GLY A 289 5.66 20.07 17.23
CA GLY A 289 5.26 20.54 18.56
C GLY A 289 6.35 21.32 19.28
N ILE A 290 7.59 20.83 19.30
CA ILE A 290 8.73 21.53 19.91
C ILE A 290 8.98 22.88 19.22
N ASN A 291 8.97 22.91 17.89
CA ASN A 291 9.14 24.14 17.14
C ASN A 291 8.01 25.15 17.43
N MET A 292 6.77 24.68 17.55
CA MET A 292 5.64 25.54 17.90
C MET A 292 5.71 26.06 19.34
N ILE A 293 6.16 25.24 20.30
CA ILE A 293 6.41 25.68 21.66
C ILE A 293 7.44 26.81 21.68
N THR A 294 8.55 26.64 20.99
CA THR A 294 9.61 27.65 20.88
C THR A 294 9.10 28.93 20.23
N ALA A 295 8.36 28.84 19.13
CA ALA A 295 7.77 30.00 18.47
C ALA A 295 6.77 30.76 19.39
N LEU A 296 5.93 30.01 20.12
CA LEU A 296 4.99 30.59 21.07
C LEU A 296 5.72 31.29 22.23
N LEU A 297 6.76 30.68 22.79
CA LEU A 297 7.56 31.27 23.86
C LEU A 297 8.21 32.58 23.41
N VAL A 298 8.81 32.61 22.25
CA VAL A 298 9.42 33.83 21.70
C VAL A 298 8.37 34.91 21.47
N LEU A 299 7.20 34.57 20.94
CA LEU A 299 6.10 35.48 20.74
C LEU A 299 5.58 36.06 22.08
N ILE A 300 5.50 35.22 23.12
CA ILE A 300 5.11 35.65 24.47
C ILE A 300 6.13 36.66 25.04
N LEU A 301 7.43 36.34 24.91
CA LEU A 301 8.51 37.18 25.41
C LEU A 301 8.51 38.55 24.72
N GLU A 302 8.37 38.60 23.41
CA GLU A 302 8.34 39.84 22.63
C GLU A 302 7.11 40.70 22.97
N ARG A 303 5.97 40.09 23.33
CA ARG A 303 4.73 40.80 23.66
C ARG A 303 4.49 40.90 25.16
N THR A 304 5.53 40.77 25.99
CA THR A 304 5.43 40.78 27.45
C THR A 304 4.82 42.10 27.97
N GLN A 305 5.22 43.26 27.39
CA GLN A 305 4.68 44.56 27.75
C GLN A 305 3.17 44.65 27.45
N MET A 306 2.73 44.20 26.28
CA MET A 306 1.30 44.12 25.91
C MET A 306 0.54 43.23 26.89
N ILE A 307 1.09 42.07 27.27
CA ILE A 307 0.50 41.18 28.27
C ILE A 307 0.35 41.90 29.61
N GLY A 308 1.37 42.65 30.05
CA GLY A 308 1.35 43.42 31.26
C GLY A 308 0.23 44.47 31.28
N ILE A 309 0.07 45.23 30.18
CA ILE A 309 -0.97 46.22 30.00
C ILE A 309 -2.37 45.59 30.05
N LEU A 310 -2.59 44.50 29.31
CA LEU A 310 -3.87 43.77 29.29
C LEU A 310 -4.24 43.26 30.69
N LYS A 311 -3.30 42.70 31.45
CA LYS A 311 -3.52 42.24 32.82
C LYS A 311 -3.78 43.42 33.76
N ALA A 312 -3.08 44.55 33.61
CA ALA A 312 -3.32 45.78 34.43
C ALA A 312 -4.72 46.32 34.16
N MET A 313 -5.27 46.18 32.96
CA MET A 313 -6.66 46.54 32.63
C MET A 313 -7.71 45.51 33.10
N GLY A 314 -7.30 44.46 33.84
CA GLY A 314 -8.21 43.46 34.40
C GLY A 314 -8.44 42.24 33.51
N CYS A 315 -7.67 42.07 32.44
CA CYS A 315 -7.80 40.89 31.59
C CYS A 315 -7.31 39.62 32.35
N SER A 316 -8.13 38.57 32.37
CA SER A 316 -7.78 37.32 33.06
C SER A 316 -6.69 36.54 32.33
N ASP A 317 -5.90 35.75 33.06
CA ASP A 317 -4.88 34.87 32.50
C ASP A 317 -5.44 33.89 31.46
N ARG A 318 -6.69 33.48 31.63
CA ARG A 318 -7.38 32.59 30.67
C ARG A 318 -7.62 33.30 29.34
N SER A 319 -8.04 34.58 29.38
CA SER A 319 -8.26 35.36 28.15
C SER A 319 -6.95 35.64 27.43
N VAL A 320 -5.89 35.99 28.16
CA VAL A 320 -4.57 36.20 27.58
C VAL A 320 -4.07 34.91 26.91
N ARG A 321 -4.17 33.75 27.58
CA ARG A 321 -3.82 32.46 26.96
C ARG A 321 -4.58 32.18 25.68
N LYS A 322 -5.90 32.44 25.65
CA LYS A 322 -6.71 32.24 24.44
C LYS A 322 -6.23 33.10 23.27
N ILE A 323 -5.79 34.35 23.51
CA ILE A 323 -5.25 35.21 22.45
C ILE A 323 -4.05 34.56 21.78
N PHE A 324 -3.10 34.03 22.56
CA PHE A 324 -1.91 33.38 22.02
C PHE A 324 -2.22 32.03 21.39
N LEU A 325 -3.19 31.27 21.91
CA LEU A 325 -3.63 30.02 21.28
C LEU A 325 -4.30 30.29 19.94
N TYR A 326 -5.12 31.31 19.78
CA TYR A 326 -5.68 31.70 18.47
C TYR A 326 -4.59 32.06 17.46
N ASN A 327 -3.52 32.75 17.93
CA ASN A 327 -2.38 33.04 17.07
C ASN A 327 -1.65 31.75 16.64
N ALA A 328 -1.40 30.86 17.58
CA ALA A 328 -0.78 29.58 17.30
C ALA A 328 -1.64 28.70 16.35
N MET A 329 -2.96 28.65 16.54
CA MET A 329 -3.88 27.95 15.60
C MET A 329 -3.77 28.50 14.19
N TYR A 330 -3.63 29.81 14.03
CA TYR A 330 -3.39 30.40 12.70
C TYR A 330 -2.07 29.93 12.10
N LEU A 331 -0.98 29.91 12.87
CA LEU A 331 0.34 29.47 12.40
C LEU A 331 0.33 27.99 12.00
N ILE A 332 -0.28 27.14 12.83
CA ILE A 332 -0.48 25.72 12.50
C ILE A 332 -1.29 25.59 11.21
N GLY A 333 -2.41 26.32 11.08
CA GLY A 333 -3.24 26.30 9.89
C GLY A 333 -2.50 26.69 8.60
N VAL A 334 -1.65 27.74 8.67
CA VAL A 334 -0.79 28.14 7.55
C VAL A 334 0.24 27.06 7.20
N GLY A 335 0.87 26.44 8.23
CA GLY A 335 1.82 25.33 8.03
C GLY A 335 1.16 24.11 7.38
N LEU A 336 -0.02 23.72 7.88
CA LEU A 336 -0.82 22.63 7.30
C LEU A 336 -1.22 22.94 5.86
N PHE A 337 -1.67 24.16 5.57
CA PHE A 337 -2.06 24.55 4.21
C PHE A 337 -0.91 24.37 3.21
N TRP A 338 0.26 24.97 3.50
CA TRP A 338 1.42 24.86 2.61
C TRP A 338 1.99 23.45 2.58
N GLY A 339 1.99 22.74 3.71
CA GLY A 339 2.42 21.34 3.78
C GLY A 339 1.57 20.42 2.89
N ASN A 340 0.24 20.56 2.97
CA ASN A 340 -0.67 19.80 2.11
C ASN A 340 -0.54 20.19 0.64
N LEU A 341 -0.48 21.48 0.33
CA LEU A 341 -0.39 21.96 -1.04
C LEU A 341 0.87 21.40 -1.76
N ILE A 342 2.02 21.51 -1.09
CA ILE A 342 3.29 21.00 -1.62
C ILE A 342 3.34 19.48 -1.59
N GLY A 343 2.93 18.84 -0.48
CA GLY A 343 2.97 17.40 -0.31
C GLY A 343 2.08 16.66 -1.30
N ILE A 344 0.82 17.10 -1.44
CA ILE A 344 -0.10 16.52 -2.44
C ILE A 344 0.42 16.80 -3.86
N GLY A 345 0.95 18.00 -4.12
CA GLY A 345 1.56 18.33 -5.41
C GLY A 345 2.70 17.37 -5.77
N LEU A 346 3.62 17.09 -4.85
CA LEU A 346 4.72 16.12 -5.05
C LEU A 346 4.20 14.70 -5.29
N LEU A 347 3.18 14.29 -4.53
CA LEU A 347 2.58 12.95 -4.69
C LEU A 347 1.87 12.80 -6.03
N LEU A 348 1.13 13.81 -6.49
CA LEU A 348 0.51 13.80 -7.81
C LEU A 348 1.56 13.78 -8.93
N LEU A 349 2.64 14.53 -8.74
CA LEU A 349 3.76 14.57 -9.68
C LEU A 349 4.46 13.20 -9.76
N GLN A 350 4.59 12.48 -8.63
CA GLN A 350 5.08 11.10 -8.63
C GLN A 350 4.08 10.15 -9.29
N LYS A 351 2.78 10.24 -8.95
CA LYS A 351 1.74 9.35 -9.48
C LYS A 351 1.63 9.37 -11.00
N TYR A 352 1.74 10.56 -11.60
CA TYR A 352 1.59 10.73 -13.05
C TYR A 352 2.93 10.82 -13.79
N GLY A 353 3.95 11.35 -13.14
CA GLY A 353 5.27 11.57 -13.75
C GLY A 353 6.27 10.43 -13.52
N LYS A 354 5.99 9.48 -12.59
CA LYS A 354 6.82 8.30 -12.30
C LYS A 354 8.31 8.63 -12.10
N ILE A 355 8.59 9.73 -11.39
CA ILE A 355 9.95 10.33 -11.32
C ILE A 355 10.90 9.46 -10.50
N PHE A 356 10.41 8.80 -9.46
CA PHE A 356 11.21 7.96 -8.57
C PHE A 356 11.03 6.49 -8.96
N PRO A 357 11.95 5.92 -9.80
CA PRO A 357 11.98 4.50 -10.08
C PRO A 357 12.47 3.74 -8.85
N LEU A 358 11.99 2.53 -8.66
CA LEU A 358 12.45 1.57 -7.66
C LEU A 358 13.03 0.35 -8.36
N ASN A 359 13.96 -0.35 -7.68
CA ASN A 359 14.47 -1.61 -8.20
C ASN A 359 13.43 -2.74 -7.92
N PRO A 360 12.87 -3.38 -8.96
CA PRO A 360 11.89 -4.45 -8.81
C PRO A 360 12.41 -5.65 -8.01
N ASP A 361 13.71 -5.96 -8.09
CA ASP A 361 14.34 -7.07 -7.37
C ASP A 361 14.28 -6.90 -5.84
N THR A 362 14.27 -5.63 -5.38
CA THR A 362 14.30 -5.31 -3.95
C THR A 362 12.93 -4.92 -3.40
N TYR A 363 12.17 -4.16 -4.19
CA TYR A 363 10.90 -3.57 -3.76
C TYR A 363 9.67 -4.18 -4.40
N TYR A 364 9.82 -5.17 -5.28
CA TYR A 364 8.75 -5.86 -6.01
C TYR A 364 7.87 -4.93 -6.87
N VAL A 365 8.31 -3.70 -7.10
CA VAL A 365 7.66 -2.69 -7.93
C VAL A 365 8.71 -1.86 -8.66
N SER A 366 8.41 -1.44 -9.89
CA SER A 366 9.31 -0.65 -10.74
C SER A 366 9.32 0.85 -10.43
N GLU A 367 8.32 1.34 -9.73
CA GLU A 367 8.16 2.76 -9.37
C GLU A 367 7.56 2.90 -7.99
N ALA A 368 7.84 4.02 -7.30
CA ALA A 368 7.25 4.31 -6.00
C ALA A 368 5.74 4.53 -6.16
N PRO A 369 4.90 3.60 -5.69
CA PRO A 369 3.46 3.71 -5.85
C PRO A 369 2.90 4.77 -4.90
N VAL A 370 1.87 5.46 -5.32
CA VAL A 370 1.22 6.51 -4.54
C VAL A 370 -0.26 6.18 -4.37
N TYR A 371 -0.64 5.94 -3.12
CA TYR A 371 -2.03 5.79 -2.73
C TYR A 371 -2.52 7.04 -2.00
N LEU A 372 -3.43 7.80 -2.63
CA LEU A 372 -4.04 8.99 -2.05
C LEU A 372 -5.48 8.70 -1.66
N SER A 373 -5.76 8.79 -0.35
CA SER A 373 -7.12 8.75 0.19
C SER A 373 -7.39 10.01 1.02
N TRP A 374 -8.57 10.58 0.86
CA TRP A 374 -9.00 11.75 1.62
C TRP A 374 -9.10 11.46 3.12
N ASP A 375 -9.45 10.23 3.50
CA ASP A 375 -9.59 9.82 4.89
C ASP A 375 -8.26 9.94 5.64
N TYR A 376 -7.17 9.41 5.08
CA TYR A 376 -5.84 9.53 5.69
C TYR A 376 -5.38 10.98 5.76
N ILE A 377 -5.61 11.76 4.70
CA ILE A 377 -5.24 13.19 4.70
C ILE A 377 -5.97 13.93 5.81
N LEU A 378 -7.28 13.72 5.95
CA LEU A 378 -8.10 14.40 6.98
C LEU A 378 -7.70 13.96 8.39
N ILE A 379 -7.55 12.66 8.64
CA ILE A 379 -7.17 12.12 9.96
C ILE A 379 -5.79 12.64 10.36
N MET A 380 -4.82 12.64 9.45
CA MET A 380 -3.47 13.11 9.71
C MET A 380 -3.46 14.62 10.03
N ASN A 381 -4.17 15.44 9.24
CA ASN A 381 -4.26 16.89 9.49
C ASN A 381 -4.95 17.20 10.81
N ALA A 382 -6.08 16.56 11.09
CA ALA A 382 -6.81 16.73 12.36
C ALA A 382 -5.95 16.27 13.54
N GLY A 383 -5.30 15.12 13.45
CA GLY A 383 -4.41 14.59 14.47
C GLY A 383 -3.24 15.53 14.76
N THR A 384 -2.54 15.98 13.71
CA THR A 384 -1.43 16.94 13.85
C THR A 384 -1.89 18.25 14.47
N PHE A 385 -3.02 18.80 14.02
CA PHE A 385 -3.58 20.03 14.56
C PHE A 385 -3.90 19.91 16.04
N ILE A 386 -4.60 18.84 16.44
CA ILE A 386 -5.01 18.61 17.83
C ILE A 386 -3.78 18.39 18.72
N LEU A 387 -2.83 17.55 18.30
CA LEU A 387 -1.64 17.24 19.09
C LEU A 387 -0.72 18.46 19.26
N CYS A 388 -0.49 19.24 18.19
CA CYS A 388 0.24 20.50 18.31
C CYS A 388 -0.47 21.48 19.26
N LEU A 389 -1.80 21.56 19.20
CA LEU A 389 -2.57 22.44 20.09
C LEU A 389 -2.49 22.00 21.57
N LEU A 390 -2.52 20.68 21.83
CA LEU A 390 -2.33 20.12 23.17
C LEU A 390 -0.95 20.45 23.74
N MET A 391 0.10 20.32 22.94
CA MET A 391 1.47 20.67 23.34
C MET A 391 1.59 22.17 23.66
N LEU A 392 0.91 23.02 22.90
CA LEU A 392 0.89 24.47 23.15
C LEU A 392 0.13 24.87 24.42
N LEU A 393 -0.88 24.08 24.82
CA LEU A 393 -1.56 24.34 26.10
C LEU A 393 -0.59 24.29 27.30
N VAL A 394 0.37 23.36 27.25
CA VAL A 394 1.42 23.22 28.27
C VAL A 394 2.33 24.48 28.28
N ALA A 395 2.79 24.90 27.09
CA ALA A 395 3.63 26.09 26.96
C ALA A 395 2.91 27.37 27.39
N ALA A 396 1.60 27.50 27.11
CA ALA A 396 0.80 28.64 27.44
C ALA A 396 0.61 28.85 28.98
N ILE A 397 0.91 27.85 29.82
CA ILE A 397 0.91 27.99 31.26
C ILE A 397 1.96 29.03 31.72
N LEU A 398 3.06 29.19 30.98
CA LEU A 398 4.10 30.18 31.30
C LEU A 398 3.56 31.62 31.28
N ILE A 399 2.50 31.91 30.51
CA ILE A 399 1.83 33.24 30.49
C ILE A 399 1.32 33.64 31.88
N THR A 400 0.91 32.69 32.71
CA THR A 400 0.39 32.97 34.06
C THR A 400 1.48 33.48 34.99
N LYS A 401 2.75 33.16 34.75
CA LYS A 401 3.89 33.57 35.57
C LYS A 401 4.36 35.02 35.29
N ILE A 402 3.84 35.69 34.25
CA ILE A 402 4.20 37.05 33.90
C ILE A 402 3.44 38.03 34.84
N SER A 403 4.21 38.72 35.68
CA SER A 403 3.68 39.74 36.60
C SER A 403 3.52 41.07 35.86
N PRO A 404 2.34 41.78 36.00
CA PRO A 404 2.12 43.11 35.40
C PRO A 404 3.20 44.13 35.78
N VAL A 405 3.60 44.14 37.05
CA VAL A 405 4.58 45.09 37.58
C VAL A 405 5.96 44.92 36.95
N LYS A 406 6.41 43.67 36.74
CA LYS A 406 7.69 43.41 36.10
C LYS A 406 7.64 43.65 34.60
N ALA A 407 6.50 43.40 33.97
CA ALA A 407 6.33 43.53 32.52
C ALA A 407 6.29 44.97 32.02
N ILE A 408 5.81 45.94 32.87
CA ILE A 408 5.71 47.36 32.52
C ILE A 408 7.02 48.12 32.83
N ARG A 409 7.88 47.58 33.68
CA ARG A 409 9.12 48.20 34.17
C ARG A 409 10.40 47.85 33.38
N PHE A 410 10.27 47.11 32.32
CA PHE A 410 11.38 46.79 31.41
C PHE A 410 11.48 47.92 30.36
N ASP A 411 12.41 48.83 30.59
CA ASP A 411 13.06 49.66 29.58
C ASP A 411 14.23 48.90 28.97
#